data_d1c8727821bea6ec2993bcdbf215c54b
#
_entry.id   d1c8727821bea6ec2993bcdbf215c54b
#
_cell.length_a   1.000
_cell.length_b   1.000
_cell.length_c   1.000
_cell.angle_alpha   90.00
_cell.angle_beta   90.00
_cell.angle_gamma   90.00
#
_symmetry.space_group_name_H-M   'P 1'
#
loop_
_entity.id
_entity.type
_entity.pdbx_description
1 polymer ?
#
loop_
_entity_poly.entity_id
_entity_poly.type
_entity_poly.pdbx_seq_one_letter_code
_entity_poly.pdbx_strand_id
1 'polypeptide(L)'
;MAALVSFPLAIGFGVQAVVDRSGSRLAMAGALMVGLTVLTALGDAMLHRAAVTNWITAAARVQQLLSRKTVELGSALTRKVAAGEVVAVSTGDVEKIGWFVEALSRFTAAAITTVAVCVALVLYQPALGAVVAVGVPALALAVLPLLPRAARRADEQRDKAGRATELASDTVAGLRVLRGIGGEELFLGRYRNASQEVRTAAVRSARMWALIAAVQVALPGLLLIGVVWYGASLAQKGRIDVGELVTVYSAVTFLLFPLRHFEEIAMAYSFSRPSARRAARVLALRRSSSDSAGVAPVDKGEHGEGQETAAPLGGDLYDPTSGMLAPSGLLTAVVCGDPDAAGRLADRLGGHPVHGGPDDGSHGDSDGGGHGRAASALLGGIALDEVPLTAARTAVLVQDKDPVLLSGTLTELLDVPRSGEVSAEKALDAAQCGDVLDALAQASAADTHGADGPDPMRTRITERGRSLSGGQRQRLALARSLVTDPEVLVLDEPTSAVDSHTEARIADGVRRLRTGRTTIVFTSSPLLLDRADRVVFVPDGEAVGVGTHRELLGTDPVYRAVVTRETDGEAAARSAGRSTGPVGHGPKGIGRVEEEIEESA
;
A
#
# COMPACT_ATOMS: atom_id res chain seq x y z
N MET A 1 -19.67 -36.40 5.14
CA MET A 1 -20.27 -36.73 3.83
C MET A 1 -21.10 -37.99 3.88
N ALA A 2 -20.52 -39.19 4.16
CA ALA A 2 -21.28 -40.44 4.27
C ALA A 2 -22.45 -40.35 5.28
N ALA A 3 -22.28 -39.72 6.43
CA ALA A 3 -23.31 -39.55 7.43
C ALA A 3 -24.52 -38.74 6.93
N LEU A 4 -24.28 -37.68 6.14
CA LEU A 4 -25.34 -36.86 5.54
C LEU A 4 -26.18 -37.65 4.52
N VAL A 5 -25.55 -38.55 3.76
CA VAL A 5 -26.27 -39.46 2.84
C VAL A 5 -27.11 -40.51 3.60
N SER A 6 -26.61 -40.97 4.75
CA SER A 6 -27.25 -42.02 5.55
C SER A 6 -28.37 -41.50 6.47
N PHE A 7 -28.39 -40.21 6.80
CA PHE A 7 -29.36 -39.63 7.71
C PHE A 7 -30.82 -39.75 7.22
N PRO A 8 -31.14 -39.42 5.93
CA PRO A 8 -32.48 -39.63 5.37
C PRO A 8 -32.92 -41.10 5.41
N LEU A 9 -31.98 -42.05 5.18
CA LEU A 9 -32.26 -43.45 5.29
C LEU A 9 -32.65 -43.87 6.71
N ALA A 10 -31.96 -43.33 7.72
CA ALA A 10 -32.28 -43.59 9.12
C ALA A 10 -33.67 -43.05 9.51
N ILE A 11 -34.06 -41.84 8.98
CA ILE A 11 -35.39 -41.26 9.19
C ILE A 11 -36.44 -42.17 8.56
N GLY A 12 -36.30 -42.58 7.30
CA GLY A 12 -37.24 -43.41 6.60
C GLY A 12 -37.40 -44.81 7.27
N PHE A 13 -36.28 -45.40 7.72
CA PHE A 13 -36.31 -46.64 8.49
C PHE A 13 -37.05 -46.51 9.82
N GLY A 14 -36.87 -45.37 10.50
CA GLY A 14 -37.62 -45.03 11.73
C GLY A 14 -39.12 -44.92 11.49
N VAL A 15 -39.54 -44.24 10.43
CA VAL A 15 -40.94 -44.08 10.06
C VAL A 15 -41.55 -45.45 9.69
N GLN A 16 -40.84 -46.26 8.92
CA GLN A 16 -41.30 -47.60 8.58
C GLN A 16 -41.44 -48.51 9.83
N ALA A 17 -40.52 -48.38 10.80
CA ALA A 17 -40.59 -49.13 12.06
C ALA A 17 -41.85 -48.75 12.89
N VAL A 18 -42.31 -47.48 12.81
CA VAL A 18 -43.59 -47.06 13.43
C VAL A 18 -44.78 -47.67 12.70
N VAL A 19 -44.77 -47.66 11.36
CA VAL A 19 -45.83 -48.27 10.55
C VAL A 19 -45.93 -49.76 10.86
N ASP A 20 -44.78 -50.49 10.95
CA ASP A 20 -44.68 -51.89 11.26
C ASP A 20 -44.92 -52.22 12.77
N ARG A 21 -45.14 -51.21 13.60
CA ARG A 21 -45.30 -51.32 15.06
C ARG A 21 -44.18 -52.06 15.78
N SER A 22 -42.95 -51.95 15.29
CA SER A 22 -41.77 -52.68 15.81
C SER A 22 -40.94 -51.79 16.73
N GLY A 23 -41.03 -51.98 18.04
CA GLY A 23 -40.27 -51.19 19.04
C GLY A 23 -38.76 -51.37 18.93
N SER A 24 -38.29 -52.58 18.59
CA SER A 24 -36.83 -52.85 18.43
C SER A 24 -36.24 -52.15 17.22
N ARG A 25 -36.93 -52.11 16.08
CA ARG A 25 -36.50 -51.38 14.89
C ARG A 25 -36.54 -49.86 15.15
N LEU A 26 -37.53 -49.36 15.89
CA LEU A 26 -37.59 -47.98 16.26
C LEU A 26 -36.43 -47.57 17.17
N ALA A 27 -36.09 -48.37 18.17
CA ALA A 27 -34.95 -48.15 19.04
C ALA A 27 -33.62 -48.12 18.25
N MET A 28 -33.48 -49.05 17.30
CA MET A 28 -32.29 -49.11 16.40
C MET A 28 -32.22 -47.89 15.50
N ALA A 29 -33.32 -47.41 14.93
CA ALA A 29 -33.37 -46.16 14.15
C ALA A 29 -32.94 -44.95 14.99
N GLY A 30 -33.42 -44.87 16.23
CA GLY A 30 -33.06 -43.79 17.16
C GLY A 30 -31.56 -43.82 17.49
N ALA A 31 -31.00 -44.98 17.79
CA ALA A 31 -29.58 -45.13 18.06
C ALA A 31 -28.73 -44.74 16.82
N LEU A 32 -29.17 -45.17 15.62
CA LEU A 32 -28.49 -44.81 14.35
C LEU A 32 -28.53 -43.29 14.11
N MET A 33 -29.69 -42.62 14.34
CA MET A 33 -29.82 -41.16 14.19
C MET A 33 -28.88 -40.41 15.14
N VAL A 34 -28.78 -40.85 16.40
CA VAL A 34 -27.86 -40.23 17.37
C VAL A 34 -26.42 -40.41 16.92
N GLY A 35 -26.02 -41.61 16.49
CA GLY A 35 -24.67 -41.85 15.98
C GLY A 35 -24.33 -41.02 14.74
N LEU A 36 -25.27 -40.92 13.79
CA LEU A 36 -25.12 -40.09 12.59
C LEU A 36 -25.06 -38.58 12.92
N THR A 37 -25.83 -38.13 13.92
CA THR A 37 -25.79 -36.72 14.38
C THR A 37 -24.42 -36.40 14.94
N VAL A 38 -23.86 -37.23 15.82
CA VAL A 38 -22.52 -37.05 16.37
C VAL A 38 -21.46 -37.05 15.26
N LEU A 39 -21.55 -38.01 14.33
CA LEU A 39 -20.60 -38.11 13.20
C LEU A 39 -20.70 -36.87 12.27
N THR A 40 -21.92 -36.36 12.04
CA THR A 40 -22.14 -35.17 11.23
C THR A 40 -21.58 -33.91 11.92
N ALA A 41 -21.81 -33.75 13.23
CA ALA A 41 -21.30 -32.64 14.01
C ALA A 41 -19.76 -32.60 14.03
N LEU A 42 -19.12 -33.79 14.22
CA LEU A 42 -17.67 -33.91 14.16
C LEU A 42 -17.13 -33.57 12.76
N GLY A 43 -17.80 -34.08 11.72
CA GLY A 43 -17.42 -33.82 10.33
C GLY A 43 -17.55 -32.35 9.95
N ASP A 44 -18.61 -31.68 10.40
CA ASP A 44 -18.82 -30.24 10.18
C ASP A 44 -17.76 -29.40 10.92
N ALA A 45 -17.47 -29.75 12.17
CA ALA A 45 -16.40 -29.09 12.93
C ALA A 45 -15.03 -29.21 12.25
N MET A 46 -14.71 -30.40 11.72
CA MET A 46 -13.46 -30.62 10.97
C MET A 46 -13.42 -29.85 9.65
N LEU A 47 -14.55 -29.85 8.91
CA LEU A 47 -14.67 -29.08 7.67
C LEU A 47 -14.50 -27.58 7.94
N HIS A 48 -15.18 -27.08 8.96
CA HIS A 48 -15.09 -25.67 9.35
C HIS A 48 -13.65 -25.29 9.72
N ARG A 49 -12.99 -26.12 10.56
CA ARG A 49 -11.58 -25.92 10.92
C ARG A 49 -10.67 -25.90 9.69
N ALA A 50 -10.82 -26.84 8.78
CA ALA A 50 -10.01 -26.91 7.56
C ALA A 50 -10.26 -25.71 6.65
N ALA A 51 -11.52 -25.31 6.45
CA ALA A 51 -11.91 -24.18 5.61
C ALA A 51 -11.36 -22.86 6.15
N VAL A 52 -11.48 -22.60 7.46
CA VAL A 52 -10.94 -21.41 8.12
C VAL A 52 -9.40 -21.41 8.11
N THR A 53 -8.77 -22.58 8.34
CA THR A 53 -7.31 -22.68 8.25
C THR A 53 -6.81 -22.37 6.83
N ASN A 54 -7.51 -22.85 5.79
CA ASN A 54 -7.19 -22.55 4.41
C ASN A 54 -7.34 -21.05 4.10
N TRP A 55 -8.42 -20.40 4.61
CA TRP A 55 -8.61 -18.96 4.50
C TRP A 55 -7.42 -18.19 5.09
N ILE A 56 -7.11 -18.42 6.38
CA ILE A 56 -6.03 -17.71 7.09
C ILE A 56 -4.68 -17.96 6.40
N THR A 57 -4.40 -19.19 6.01
CA THR A 57 -3.13 -19.54 5.34
C THR A 57 -3.01 -18.87 3.97
N ALA A 58 -4.09 -18.85 3.18
CA ALA A 58 -4.09 -18.19 1.87
C ALA A 58 -3.90 -16.66 2.03
N ALA A 59 -4.64 -16.03 2.95
CA ALA A 59 -4.51 -14.62 3.26
C ALA A 59 -3.08 -14.27 3.72
N ALA A 60 -2.54 -15.00 4.70
CA ALA A 60 -1.19 -14.77 5.20
C ALA A 60 -0.12 -14.93 4.11
N ARG A 61 -0.27 -15.90 3.22
CA ARG A 61 0.69 -16.13 2.13
C ARG A 61 0.71 -14.99 1.12
N VAL A 62 -0.47 -14.50 0.71
CA VAL A 62 -0.57 -13.33 -0.19
C VAL A 62 0.00 -12.09 0.48
N GLN A 63 -0.30 -11.87 1.77
CA GLN A 63 0.22 -10.76 2.55
C GLN A 63 1.76 -10.80 2.65
N GLN A 64 2.35 -11.97 2.90
CA GLN A 64 3.80 -12.15 2.91
C GLN A 64 4.45 -11.84 1.55
N LEU A 65 3.81 -12.28 0.45
CA LEU A 65 4.30 -11.98 -0.90
C LEU A 65 4.26 -10.48 -1.19
N LEU A 66 3.16 -9.80 -0.83
CA LEU A 66 3.03 -8.35 -0.97
C LEU A 66 4.06 -7.60 -0.12
N SER A 67 4.27 -8.01 1.14
CA SER A 67 5.27 -7.39 2.03
C SER A 67 6.69 -7.55 1.47
N ARG A 68 7.05 -8.74 1.00
CA ARG A 68 8.35 -8.97 0.33
C ARG A 68 8.50 -8.08 -0.89
N LYS A 69 7.46 -7.98 -1.71
CA LYS A 69 7.47 -7.15 -2.92
C LYS A 69 7.57 -5.67 -2.60
N THR A 70 6.92 -5.20 -1.54
CA THR A 70 7.03 -3.82 -1.05
C THR A 70 8.48 -3.50 -0.64
N VAL A 71 9.14 -4.39 0.08
CA VAL A 71 10.55 -4.23 0.46
C VAL A 71 11.47 -4.25 -0.76
N GLU A 72 11.23 -5.14 -1.72
CA GLU A 72 12.01 -5.26 -2.96
C GLU A 72 11.93 -3.97 -3.81
N LEU A 73 10.74 -3.41 -3.97
CA LEU A 73 10.53 -2.21 -4.79
C LEU A 73 10.97 -0.92 -4.07
N GLY A 74 10.86 -0.86 -2.74
CA GLY A 74 11.25 0.31 -1.95
C GLY A 74 10.55 1.59 -2.41
N SER A 75 11.29 2.69 -2.57
CA SER A 75 10.77 4.00 -3.00
C SER A 75 10.14 3.98 -4.42
N ALA A 76 10.55 3.04 -5.29
CA ALA A 76 9.94 2.89 -6.61
C ALA A 76 8.46 2.48 -6.56
N LEU A 77 8.00 1.87 -5.47
CA LEU A 77 6.60 1.49 -5.28
C LEU A 77 5.70 2.71 -5.13
N THR A 78 6.07 3.67 -4.27
CA THR A 78 5.26 4.86 -3.96
C THR A 78 5.09 5.80 -5.15
N ARG A 79 6.00 5.74 -6.12
CA ARG A 79 5.92 6.48 -7.38
C ARG A 79 4.96 5.86 -8.39
N LYS A 80 4.79 4.52 -8.37
CA LYS A 80 3.94 3.76 -9.32
C LYS A 80 2.55 3.48 -8.77
N VAL A 81 2.41 3.42 -7.45
CA VAL A 81 1.15 3.07 -6.76
C VAL A 81 1.01 3.95 -5.52
N ALA A 82 -0.16 4.52 -5.33
CA ALA A 82 -0.44 5.31 -4.11
C ALA A 82 -0.26 4.45 -2.85
N ALA A 83 0.38 5.00 -1.82
CA ALA A 83 0.62 4.27 -0.57
C ALA A 83 -0.66 3.71 0.06
N GLY A 84 -1.79 4.45 -0.05
CA GLY A 84 -3.10 3.99 0.41
C GLY A 84 -3.63 2.77 -0.36
N GLU A 85 -3.32 2.63 -1.66
CA GLU A 85 -3.70 1.43 -2.45
C GLU A 85 -2.93 0.20 -1.98
N VAL A 86 -1.63 0.34 -1.68
CA VAL A 86 -0.81 -0.76 -1.16
C VAL A 86 -1.34 -1.26 0.18
N VAL A 87 -1.70 -0.33 1.08
CA VAL A 87 -2.30 -0.67 2.38
C VAL A 87 -3.64 -1.36 2.18
N ALA A 88 -4.52 -0.85 1.32
CA ALA A 88 -5.83 -1.44 1.05
C ALA A 88 -5.72 -2.86 0.48
N VAL A 89 -4.75 -3.10 -0.43
CA VAL A 89 -4.48 -4.44 -0.98
C VAL A 89 -3.94 -5.37 0.09
N SER A 90 -3.02 -4.91 0.94
CA SER A 90 -2.37 -5.73 1.97
C SER A 90 -3.29 -6.09 3.16
N THR A 91 -4.40 -5.37 3.34
CA THR A 91 -5.38 -5.61 4.41
C THR A 91 -6.70 -6.15 3.88
N GLY A 92 -7.52 -5.30 3.28
CA GLY A 92 -8.89 -5.65 2.91
C GLY A 92 -9.01 -6.57 1.69
N ASP A 93 -8.11 -6.48 0.71
CA ASP A 93 -8.19 -7.31 -0.49
C ASP A 93 -7.67 -8.72 -0.26
N VAL A 94 -6.66 -8.88 0.59
CA VAL A 94 -6.13 -10.20 1.01
C VAL A 94 -7.20 -11.02 1.72
N GLU A 95 -8.01 -10.40 2.56
CA GLU A 95 -9.16 -11.02 3.24
C GLU A 95 -10.16 -11.61 2.24
N LYS A 96 -10.50 -10.87 1.19
CA LYS A 96 -11.44 -11.34 0.15
C LYS A 96 -10.89 -12.51 -0.66
N ILE A 97 -9.57 -12.52 -0.91
CA ILE A 97 -8.91 -13.64 -1.58
C ILE A 97 -8.95 -14.88 -0.69
N GLY A 98 -8.66 -14.73 0.62
CA GLY A 98 -8.75 -15.81 1.58
C GLY A 98 -10.17 -16.36 1.72
N TRP A 99 -11.19 -15.49 1.78
CA TRP A 99 -12.59 -15.92 1.81
C TRP A 99 -12.99 -16.75 0.58
N PHE A 100 -12.48 -16.41 -0.60
CA PHE A 100 -12.71 -17.25 -1.80
C PHE A 100 -12.14 -18.67 -1.65
N VAL A 101 -10.98 -18.82 -1.03
CA VAL A 101 -10.37 -20.15 -0.77
C VAL A 101 -11.21 -20.95 0.23
N GLU A 102 -11.77 -20.29 1.27
CA GLU A 102 -12.71 -20.92 2.20
C GLU A 102 -13.98 -21.37 1.46
N ALA A 103 -14.61 -20.44 0.71
CA ALA A 103 -15.81 -20.74 -0.06
C ALA A 103 -15.59 -21.87 -1.07
N LEU A 104 -14.44 -21.95 -1.72
CA LEU A 104 -14.06 -23.04 -2.62
C LEU A 104 -13.97 -24.38 -1.88
N SER A 105 -13.41 -24.38 -0.67
CA SER A 105 -13.32 -25.59 0.16
C SER A 105 -14.72 -26.11 0.55
N ARG A 106 -15.63 -25.22 0.93
CA ARG A 106 -17.04 -25.55 1.26
C ARG A 106 -17.81 -26.00 0.03
N PHE A 107 -17.63 -25.29 -1.09
CA PHE A 107 -18.27 -25.64 -2.36
C PHE A 107 -17.87 -27.01 -2.86
N THR A 108 -16.59 -27.37 -2.83
CA THR A 108 -16.11 -28.69 -3.27
C THR A 108 -16.72 -29.80 -2.40
N ALA A 109 -16.77 -29.61 -1.09
CA ALA A 109 -17.42 -30.52 -0.17
C ALA A 109 -18.93 -30.65 -0.46
N ALA A 110 -19.62 -29.54 -0.70
CA ALA A 110 -21.05 -29.49 -1.04
C ALA A 110 -21.35 -30.19 -2.37
N ALA A 111 -20.54 -29.96 -3.40
CA ALA A 111 -20.67 -30.57 -4.71
C ALA A 111 -20.54 -32.11 -4.64
N ILE A 112 -19.49 -32.59 -3.95
CA ILE A 112 -19.27 -34.02 -3.73
C ILE A 112 -20.47 -34.65 -2.98
N THR A 113 -20.96 -33.96 -1.93
CA THR A 113 -22.14 -34.43 -1.17
C THR A 113 -23.39 -34.49 -2.04
N THR A 114 -23.64 -33.45 -2.83
CA THR A 114 -24.80 -33.39 -3.73
C THR A 114 -24.79 -34.57 -4.73
N VAL A 115 -23.65 -34.80 -5.37
CA VAL A 115 -23.48 -35.93 -6.31
C VAL A 115 -23.68 -37.26 -5.58
N ALA A 116 -23.07 -37.45 -4.42
CA ALA A 116 -23.19 -38.70 -3.65
C ALA A 116 -24.66 -38.98 -3.24
N VAL A 117 -25.39 -37.96 -2.78
CA VAL A 117 -26.82 -38.12 -2.42
C VAL A 117 -27.66 -38.41 -3.65
N CYS A 118 -27.44 -37.74 -4.78
CA CYS A 118 -28.17 -38.04 -6.03
C CYS A 118 -27.92 -39.48 -6.51
N VAL A 119 -26.68 -39.94 -6.50
CA VAL A 119 -26.34 -41.34 -6.85
C VAL A 119 -27.00 -42.31 -5.88
N ALA A 120 -26.90 -42.06 -4.57
CA ALA A 120 -27.53 -42.93 -3.56
C ALA A 120 -29.07 -43.01 -3.74
N LEU A 121 -29.73 -41.91 -4.05
CA LEU A 121 -31.18 -41.86 -4.31
C LEU A 121 -31.56 -42.63 -5.58
N VAL A 122 -30.77 -42.51 -6.67
CA VAL A 122 -31.02 -43.29 -7.91
C VAL A 122 -30.86 -44.78 -7.68
N LEU A 123 -29.88 -45.18 -6.87
CA LEU A 123 -29.67 -46.58 -6.53
C LEU A 123 -30.73 -47.13 -5.58
N TYR A 124 -31.23 -46.28 -4.64
CA TYR A 124 -32.24 -46.68 -3.63
C TYR A 124 -33.65 -46.72 -4.23
N GLN A 125 -34.07 -45.66 -4.94
CA GLN A 125 -35.37 -45.55 -5.59
C GLN A 125 -35.23 -44.92 -6.97
N PRO A 126 -35.03 -45.70 -8.04
CA PRO A 126 -34.69 -45.16 -9.38
C PRO A 126 -35.69 -44.13 -9.92
N ALA A 127 -37.00 -44.37 -9.69
CA ALA A 127 -38.05 -43.49 -10.20
C ALA A 127 -38.01 -42.09 -9.58
N LEU A 128 -37.91 -41.97 -8.25
CA LEU A 128 -37.83 -40.72 -7.52
C LEU A 128 -36.41 -40.11 -7.58
N GLY A 129 -35.39 -40.95 -7.52
CA GLY A 129 -33.99 -40.58 -7.63
C GLY A 129 -33.66 -39.88 -8.95
N ALA A 130 -34.23 -40.36 -10.07
CA ALA A 130 -34.08 -39.69 -11.36
C ALA A 130 -34.67 -38.27 -11.40
N VAL A 131 -35.85 -38.07 -10.77
CA VAL A 131 -36.47 -36.75 -10.64
C VAL A 131 -35.56 -35.80 -9.85
N VAL A 132 -34.98 -36.27 -8.77
CA VAL A 132 -34.06 -35.48 -7.94
C VAL A 132 -32.74 -35.20 -8.67
N ALA A 133 -32.15 -36.23 -9.31
CA ALA A 133 -30.89 -36.14 -10.03
C ALA A 133 -30.95 -35.17 -11.23
N VAL A 134 -32.12 -34.98 -11.83
CA VAL A 134 -32.36 -33.95 -12.88
C VAL A 134 -32.77 -32.60 -12.27
N GLY A 135 -33.64 -32.63 -11.25
CA GLY A 135 -34.17 -31.44 -10.61
C GLY A 135 -33.12 -30.58 -9.93
N VAL A 136 -32.19 -31.19 -9.17
CA VAL A 136 -31.16 -30.45 -8.43
C VAL A 136 -30.19 -29.70 -9.35
N PRO A 137 -29.61 -30.30 -10.40
CA PRO A 137 -28.83 -29.54 -11.37
C PRO A 137 -29.65 -28.45 -12.08
N ALA A 138 -30.93 -28.72 -12.41
CA ALA A 138 -31.80 -27.72 -13.01
C ALA A 138 -32.02 -26.50 -12.10
N LEU A 139 -32.15 -26.71 -10.79
CA LEU A 139 -32.23 -25.63 -9.79
C LEU A 139 -30.93 -24.78 -9.79
N ALA A 140 -29.76 -25.41 -9.79
CA ALA A 140 -28.48 -24.74 -9.86
C ALA A 140 -28.35 -23.90 -11.14
N LEU A 141 -28.72 -24.50 -12.30
CA LEU A 141 -28.70 -23.82 -13.61
C LEU A 141 -29.68 -22.64 -13.68
N ALA A 142 -30.83 -22.69 -13.01
CA ALA A 142 -31.79 -21.59 -12.97
C ALA A 142 -31.26 -20.35 -12.24
N VAL A 143 -30.44 -20.53 -11.21
CA VAL A 143 -29.85 -19.43 -10.44
C VAL A 143 -28.59 -18.85 -11.10
N LEU A 144 -27.80 -19.67 -11.80
CA LEU A 144 -26.52 -19.27 -12.43
C LEU A 144 -26.59 -17.99 -13.27
N PRO A 145 -27.57 -17.75 -14.17
CA PRO A 145 -27.63 -16.54 -15.00
C PRO A 145 -28.01 -15.27 -14.20
N LEU A 146 -28.53 -15.41 -12.99
CA LEU A 146 -28.86 -14.27 -12.11
C LEU A 146 -27.63 -13.73 -11.39
N LEU A 147 -26.66 -14.58 -11.07
CA LEU A 147 -25.46 -14.22 -10.30
C LEU A 147 -24.60 -13.14 -10.97
N PRO A 148 -24.25 -13.20 -12.28
CA PRO A 148 -23.50 -12.13 -12.94
C PRO A 148 -24.25 -10.81 -12.97
N ARG A 149 -25.59 -10.83 -13.06
CA ARG A 149 -26.42 -9.62 -13.02
C ARG A 149 -26.42 -9.00 -11.62
N ALA A 150 -26.50 -9.82 -10.58
CA ALA A 150 -26.40 -9.37 -9.19
C ALA A 150 -25.03 -8.78 -8.89
N ALA A 151 -23.95 -9.45 -9.33
CA ALA A 151 -22.58 -8.98 -9.18
C ALA A 151 -22.37 -7.60 -9.83
N ARG A 152 -22.80 -7.41 -11.08
CA ARG A 152 -22.70 -6.10 -11.76
C ARG A 152 -23.42 -4.98 -11.03
N ARG A 153 -24.61 -5.24 -10.48
CA ARG A 153 -25.38 -4.24 -9.70
C ARG A 153 -24.71 -3.93 -8.36
N ALA A 154 -24.10 -4.93 -7.72
CA ALA A 154 -23.32 -4.74 -6.52
C ALA A 154 -22.03 -3.96 -6.79
N ASP A 155 -21.38 -4.15 -7.94
CA ASP A 155 -20.21 -3.38 -8.37
C ASP A 155 -20.60 -1.92 -8.63
N GLU A 156 -21.69 -1.66 -9.39
CA GLU A 156 -22.22 -0.30 -9.60
C GLU A 156 -22.51 0.43 -8.28
N GLN A 157 -23.10 -0.28 -7.31
CA GLN A 157 -23.37 0.27 -5.97
C GLN A 157 -22.05 0.64 -5.25
N ARG A 158 -21.02 -0.21 -5.33
CA ARG A 158 -19.71 0.05 -4.70
C ARG A 158 -18.99 1.22 -5.34
N ASP A 159 -19.00 1.32 -6.67
CA ASP A 159 -18.37 2.42 -7.39
C ASP A 159 -18.99 3.77 -7.01
N LYS A 160 -20.33 3.82 -6.90
CA LYS A 160 -21.04 5.03 -6.44
C LYS A 160 -20.76 5.35 -4.96
N ALA A 161 -20.69 4.33 -4.10
CA ALA A 161 -20.32 4.50 -2.70
C ALA A 161 -18.89 5.01 -2.56
N GLY A 162 -17.95 4.50 -3.37
CA GLY A 162 -16.58 4.98 -3.43
C GLY A 162 -16.50 6.47 -3.75
N ARG A 163 -17.19 6.92 -4.82
CA ARG A 163 -17.24 8.35 -5.20
C ARG A 163 -17.85 9.24 -4.11
N ALA A 164 -18.90 8.76 -3.44
CA ALA A 164 -19.49 9.51 -2.33
C ALA A 164 -18.54 9.62 -1.13
N THR A 165 -17.77 8.57 -0.84
CA THR A 165 -16.74 8.58 0.21
C THR A 165 -15.58 9.51 -0.14
N GLU A 166 -15.11 9.49 -1.38
CA GLU A 166 -14.08 10.41 -1.90
C GLU A 166 -14.52 11.87 -1.74
N LEU A 167 -15.73 12.21 -2.20
CA LEU A 167 -16.29 13.55 -2.05
C LEU A 167 -16.42 13.98 -0.57
N ALA A 168 -16.80 13.06 0.32
CA ALA A 168 -16.86 13.32 1.76
C ALA A 168 -15.46 13.60 2.34
N SER A 169 -14.48 12.79 1.96
CA SER A 169 -13.08 12.94 2.39
C SER A 169 -12.49 14.28 1.94
N ASP A 170 -12.70 14.65 0.67
CA ASP A 170 -12.24 15.93 0.11
C ASP A 170 -12.92 17.10 0.80
N THR A 171 -14.24 16.99 1.09
CA THR A 171 -14.99 18.02 1.82
C THR A 171 -14.40 18.23 3.22
N VAL A 172 -14.09 17.15 3.94
CA VAL A 172 -13.49 17.24 5.29
C VAL A 172 -12.08 17.79 5.24
N ALA A 173 -11.26 17.34 4.30
CA ALA A 173 -9.89 17.85 4.12
C ALA A 173 -9.88 19.34 3.76
N GLY A 174 -10.82 19.79 2.90
CA GLY A 174 -10.98 21.17 2.46
C GLY A 174 -11.84 22.07 3.36
N LEU A 175 -12.31 21.60 4.52
CA LEU A 175 -13.30 22.31 5.34
C LEU A 175 -12.88 23.73 5.74
N ARG A 176 -11.60 23.94 6.01
CA ARG A 176 -11.07 25.29 6.33
C ARG A 176 -11.23 26.26 5.15
N VAL A 177 -10.96 25.79 3.93
CA VAL A 177 -11.10 26.58 2.71
C VAL A 177 -12.58 26.82 2.42
N LEU A 178 -13.41 25.79 2.53
CA LEU A 178 -14.86 25.89 2.32
C LEU A 178 -15.52 26.93 3.24
N ARG A 179 -15.11 26.97 4.52
CA ARG A 179 -15.55 28.02 5.46
C ARG A 179 -15.09 29.42 5.06
N GLY A 180 -13.89 29.53 4.50
CA GLY A 180 -13.37 30.84 4.05
C GLY A 180 -14.12 31.41 2.85
N ILE A 181 -14.62 30.57 1.95
CA ILE A 181 -15.33 30.98 0.73
C ILE A 181 -16.85 30.86 0.82
N GLY A 182 -17.41 30.35 1.95
CA GLY A 182 -18.85 30.15 2.13
C GLY A 182 -19.44 29.06 1.24
N GLY A 183 -18.66 27.99 0.96
CA GLY A 183 -19.03 26.92 0.01
C GLY A 183 -19.72 25.71 0.62
N GLU A 184 -20.04 25.70 1.92
CA GLU A 184 -20.52 24.50 2.64
C GLU A 184 -21.82 23.95 2.06
N GLU A 185 -22.81 24.81 1.77
CA GLU A 185 -24.10 24.40 1.22
C GLU A 185 -23.96 23.76 -0.19
N LEU A 186 -23.04 24.29 -1.00
CA LEU A 186 -22.78 23.74 -2.35
C LEU A 186 -22.22 22.31 -2.24
N PHE A 187 -21.23 22.08 -1.37
CA PHE A 187 -20.63 20.77 -1.19
C PHE A 187 -21.60 19.80 -0.49
N LEU A 188 -22.39 20.24 0.48
CA LEU A 188 -23.46 19.46 1.09
C LEU A 188 -24.49 19.02 0.04
N GLY A 189 -24.87 19.92 -0.87
CA GLY A 189 -25.75 19.61 -2.00
C GLY A 189 -25.16 18.52 -2.92
N ARG A 190 -23.88 18.63 -3.28
CA ARG A 190 -23.16 17.62 -4.07
C ARG A 190 -23.13 16.26 -3.36
N TYR A 191 -22.81 16.24 -2.07
CA TYR A 191 -22.80 15.01 -1.28
C TYR A 191 -24.20 14.38 -1.17
N ARG A 192 -25.25 15.17 -0.95
CA ARG A 192 -26.64 14.69 -0.94
C ARG A 192 -27.01 14.01 -2.25
N ASN A 193 -26.66 14.60 -3.39
CA ASN A 193 -26.90 14.01 -4.71
C ASN A 193 -26.14 12.69 -4.89
N ALA A 194 -24.85 12.64 -4.57
CA ALA A 194 -24.06 11.42 -4.62
C ALA A 194 -24.64 10.32 -3.70
N SER A 195 -25.06 10.68 -2.48
CA SER A 195 -25.70 9.77 -1.52
C SER A 195 -27.03 9.21 -2.05
N GLN A 196 -27.85 10.03 -2.75
CA GLN A 196 -29.08 9.55 -3.39
C GLN A 196 -28.81 8.59 -4.55
N GLU A 197 -27.73 8.80 -5.29
CA GLU A 197 -27.29 7.84 -6.31
C GLU A 197 -26.87 6.50 -5.71
N VAL A 198 -26.13 6.52 -4.61
CA VAL A 198 -25.74 5.32 -3.85
C VAL A 198 -27.01 4.59 -3.37
N ARG A 199 -27.97 5.31 -2.76
CA ARG A 199 -29.24 4.73 -2.32
C ARG A 199 -30.00 4.06 -3.45
N THR A 200 -30.09 4.72 -4.61
CA THR A 200 -30.79 4.18 -5.78
C THR A 200 -30.13 2.90 -6.30
N ALA A 201 -28.80 2.87 -6.37
CA ALA A 201 -28.03 1.70 -6.76
C ALA A 201 -28.17 0.58 -5.72
N ALA A 202 -28.11 0.90 -4.42
CA ALA A 202 -28.30 -0.06 -3.34
C ALA A 202 -29.67 -0.75 -3.39
N VAL A 203 -30.75 0.02 -3.64
CA VAL A 203 -32.10 -0.54 -3.80
C VAL A 203 -32.19 -1.47 -5.02
N ARG A 204 -31.55 -1.12 -6.15
CA ARG A 204 -31.51 -2.00 -7.33
C ARG A 204 -30.74 -3.29 -7.05
N SER A 205 -29.62 -3.20 -6.35
CA SER A 205 -28.82 -4.35 -5.92
C SER A 205 -29.63 -5.23 -4.98
N ALA A 206 -30.25 -4.66 -3.94
CA ALA A 206 -31.09 -5.37 -2.97
C ALA A 206 -32.27 -6.11 -3.63
N ARG A 207 -32.95 -5.49 -4.60
CA ARG A 207 -34.04 -6.14 -5.35
C ARG A 207 -33.54 -7.37 -6.12
N MET A 208 -32.35 -7.34 -6.68
CA MET A 208 -31.79 -8.50 -7.38
C MET A 208 -31.46 -9.63 -6.40
N TRP A 209 -30.87 -9.31 -5.25
CA TRP A 209 -30.62 -10.29 -4.20
C TRP A 209 -31.93 -10.88 -3.64
N ALA A 210 -32.94 -10.06 -3.44
CA ALA A 210 -34.27 -10.53 -3.03
C ALA A 210 -34.90 -11.47 -4.07
N LEU A 211 -34.72 -11.19 -5.37
CA LEU A 211 -35.17 -12.10 -6.43
C LEU A 211 -34.44 -13.45 -6.38
N ILE A 212 -33.11 -13.43 -6.22
CA ILE A 212 -32.33 -14.66 -6.08
C ILE A 212 -32.80 -15.45 -4.87
N ALA A 213 -32.96 -14.81 -3.72
CA ALA A 213 -33.48 -15.45 -2.50
C ALA A 213 -34.89 -16.04 -2.69
N ALA A 214 -35.77 -15.32 -3.38
CA ALA A 214 -37.12 -15.83 -3.70
C ALA A 214 -37.07 -17.06 -4.61
N VAL A 215 -36.22 -17.05 -5.65
CA VAL A 215 -36.03 -18.20 -6.54
C VAL A 215 -35.44 -19.39 -5.79
N GLN A 216 -34.51 -19.15 -4.87
CA GLN A 216 -33.89 -20.20 -4.05
C GLN A 216 -34.83 -20.85 -3.05
N VAL A 217 -35.93 -20.21 -2.70
CA VAL A 217 -36.97 -20.80 -1.87
C VAL A 217 -38.08 -21.43 -2.72
N ALA A 218 -38.52 -20.73 -3.76
CA ALA A 218 -39.62 -21.17 -4.59
C ALA A 218 -39.31 -22.42 -5.43
N LEU A 219 -38.15 -22.46 -6.10
CA LEU A 219 -37.83 -23.60 -6.98
C LEU A 219 -37.59 -24.91 -6.22
N PRO A 220 -36.82 -24.96 -5.14
CA PRO A 220 -36.73 -26.17 -4.32
C PRO A 220 -38.07 -26.59 -3.71
N GLY A 221 -38.91 -25.63 -3.28
CA GLY A 221 -40.26 -25.91 -2.81
C GLY A 221 -41.12 -26.59 -3.88
N LEU A 222 -41.05 -26.12 -5.14
CA LEU A 222 -41.76 -26.76 -6.26
C LEU A 222 -41.22 -28.17 -6.55
N LEU A 223 -39.89 -28.36 -6.51
CA LEU A 223 -39.28 -29.68 -6.67
C LEU A 223 -39.78 -30.63 -5.56
N LEU A 224 -39.82 -30.16 -4.30
CA LEU A 224 -40.27 -30.96 -3.16
C LEU A 224 -41.74 -31.35 -3.31
N ILE A 225 -42.62 -30.40 -3.72
CA ILE A 225 -44.04 -30.70 -4.01
C ILE A 225 -44.12 -31.76 -5.12
N GLY A 226 -43.35 -31.63 -6.19
CA GLY A 226 -43.33 -32.62 -7.28
C GLY A 226 -42.87 -34.00 -6.83
N VAL A 227 -41.84 -34.09 -6.00
CA VAL A 227 -41.34 -35.34 -5.43
C VAL A 227 -42.38 -35.97 -4.51
N VAL A 228 -43.05 -35.21 -3.63
CA VAL A 228 -44.07 -35.73 -2.74
C VAL A 228 -45.28 -36.17 -3.53
N TRP A 229 -45.81 -35.40 -4.48
CA TRP A 229 -46.94 -35.75 -5.32
C TRP A 229 -46.68 -37.01 -6.15
N TYR A 230 -45.53 -37.08 -6.81
CA TYR A 230 -45.17 -38.26 -7.61
C TYR A 230 -44.92 -39.48 -6.73
N GLY A 231 -44.24 -39.33 -5.61
CA GLY A 231 -43.98 -40.38 -4.63
C GLY A 231 -45.31 -40.90 -3.99
N ALA A 232 -46.24 -40.03 -3.62
CA ALA A 232 -47.55 -40.41 -3.12
C ALA A 232 -48.33 -41.26 -4.17
N SER A 233 -48.23 -40.88 -5.45
CA SER A 233 -48.86 -41.66 -6.54
C SER A 233 -48.25 -43.05 -6.70
N LEU A 234 -46.94 -43.18 -6.48
CA LEU A 234 -46.27 -44.48 -6.48
C LEU A 234 -46.62 -45.32 -5.26
N ALA A 235 -46.73 -44.72 -4.09
CA ALA A 235 -47.14 -45.37 -2.85
C ALA A 235 -48.58 -45.92 -2.94
N GLN A 236 -49.52 -45.10 -3.50
CA GLN A 236 -50.89 -45.58 -3.76
C GLN A 236 -50.96 -46.77 -4.70
N LYS A 237 -50.01 -46.91 -5.64
CA LYS A 237 -49.89 -48.04 -6.55
C LYS A 237 -49.14 -49.22 -5.93
N GLY A 238 -48.76 -49.15 -4.64
CA GLY A 238 -48.01 -50.18 -3.93
C GLY A 238 -46.60 -50.39 -4.46
N ARG A 239 -46.01 -49.38 -5.15
CA ARG A 239 -44.66 -49.50 -5.73
C ARG A 239 -43.54 -49.04 -4.78
N ILE A 240 -43.89 -48.28 -3.76
CA ILE A 240 -42.98 -47.79 -2.72
C ILE A 240 -43.65 -47.81 -1.37
N ASP A 241 -42.86 -48.03 -0.32
CA ASP A 241 -43.33 -47.93 1.07
C ASP A 241 -43.37 -46.50 1.58
N VAL A 242 -44.12 -46.25 2.65
CA VAL A 242 -44.18 -44.92 3.30
C VAL A 242 -42.81 -44.49 3.81
N GLY A 243 -42.02 -45.42 4.34
CA GLY A 243 -40.63 -45.17 4.79
C GLY A 243 -39.71 -44.74 3.65
N GLU A 244 -39.87 -45.30 2.46
CA GLU A 244 -39.10 -44.91 1.26
C GLU A 244 -39.46 -43.53 0.80
N LEU A 245 -40.78 -43.14 0.80
CA LEU A 245 -41.22 -41.80 0.47
C LEU A 245 -40.61 -40.76 1.42
N VAL A 246 -40.63 -41.03 2.73
CA VAL A 246 -40.06 -40.15 3.75
C VAL A 246 -38.54 -40.06 3.63
N THR A 247 -37.87 -41.17 3.25
CA THR A 247 -36.41 -41.15 2.95
C THR A 247 -36.09 -40.17 1.82
N VAL A 248 -36.80 -40.25 0.70
CA VAL A 248 -36.56 -39.36 -0.46
C VAL A 248 -36.90 -37.90 -0.11
N TYR A 249 -38.04 -37.67 0.57
CA TYR A 249 -38.40 -36.33 1.05
C TYR A 249 -37.33 -35.72 1.93
N SER A 250 -36.83 -36.47 2.91
CA SER A 250 -35.76 -36.03 3.81
C SER A 250 -34.46 -35.78 3.03
N ALA A 251 -34.10 -36.62 2.09
CA ALA A 251 -32.89 -36.47 1.28
C ALA A 251 -32.95 -35.18 0.42
N VAL A 252 -34.09 -34.89 -0.21
CA VAL A 252 -34.28 -33.63 -0.97
C VAL A 252 -34.16 -32.42 -0.04
N THR A 253 -34.76 -32.50 1.15
CA THR A 253 -34.68 -31.42 2.15
C THR A 253 -33.23 -31.16 2.59
N PHE A 254 -32.46 -32.23 2.82
CA PHE A 254 -31.03 -32.14 3.15
C PHE A 254 -30.18 -31.58 2.00
N LEU A 255 -30.54 -31.84 0.74
CA LEU A 255 -29.84 -31.32 -0.43
C LEU A 255 -29.95 -29.78 -0.57
N LEU A 256 -30.91 -29.13 0.07
CA LEU A 256 -31.02 -27.68 0.07
C LEU A 256 -29.86 -27.00 0.80
N PHE A 257 -29.24 -27.65 1.77
CA PHE A 257 -28.07 -27.12 2.49
C PHE A 257 -26.83 -26.97 1.59
N PRO A 258 -26.36 -28.01 0.88
CA PRO A 258 -25.26 -27.89 -0.06
C PRO A 258 -25.50 -26.85 -1.16
N LEU A 259 -26.73 -26.67 -1.64
CA LEU A 259 -27.05 -25.71 -2.70
C LEU A 259 -26.75 -24.25 -2.32
N ARG A 260 -26.79 -23.90 -1.06
CA ARG A 260 -26.41 -22.53 -0.59
C ARG A 260 -24.95 -22.21 -0.83
N HIS A 261 -24.06 -23.20 -0.83
CA HIS A 261 -22.63 -23.00 -1.09
C HIS A 261 -22.31 -22.69 -2.56
N PHE A 262 -23.23 -22.97 -3.49
CA PHE A 262 -23.12 -22.55 -4.88
C PHE A 262 -23.27 -21.03 -5.04
N GLU A 263 -24.13 -20.41 -4.23
CA GLU A 263 -24.24 -18.96 -4.17
C GLU A 263 -23.02 -18.33 -3.48
N GLU A 264 -22.59 -18.91 -2.36
CA GLU A 264 -21.45 -18.44 -1.58
C GLU A 264 -20.18 -18.38 -2.44
N ILE A 265 -19.88 -19.44 -3.22
CA ILE A 265 -18.70 -19.45 -4.11
C ILE A 265 -18.82 -18.39 -5.22
N ALA A 266 -20.01 -18.16 -5.79
CA ALA A 266 -20.21 -17.16 -6.81
C ALA A 266 -20.03 -15.73 -6.26
N MET A 267 -20.52 -15.47 -5.05
CA MET A 267 -20.27 -14.21 -4.35
C MET A 267 -18.78 -14.05 -4.03
N ALA A 268 -18.17 -15.02 -3.39
CA ALA A 268 -16.75 -14.98 -3.04
C ALA A 268 -15.87 -14.74 -4.28
N TYR A 269 -16.16 -15.40 -5.42
CA TYR A 269 -15.48 -15.16 -6.69
C TYR A 269 -15.64 -13.71 -7.18
N SER A 270 -16.88 -13.19 -7.15
CA SER A 270 -17.17 -11.83 -7.60
C SER A 270 -16.43 -10.78 -6.77
N PHE A 271 -16.29 -10.99 -5.45
CA PHE A 271 -15.59 -10.08 -4.55
C PHE A 271 -14.06 -10.24 -4.63
N SER A 272 -13.55 -11.46 -4.79
CA SER A 272 -12.11 -11.72 -4.79
C SER A 272 -11.44 -11.37 -6.11
N ARG A 273 -12.14 -11.49 -7.25
CA ARG A 273 -11.57 -11.24 -8.58
C ARG A 273 -10.95 -9.84 -8.75
N PRO A 274 -11.62 -8.71 -8.42
CA PRO A 274 -11.00 -7.38 -8.48
C PRO A 274 -9.84 -7.24 -7.48
N SER A 275 -9.97 -7.79 -6.28
CA SER A 275 -8.92 -7.79 -5.26
C SER A 275 -7.69 -8.56 -5.71
N ALA A 276 -7.87 -9.74 -6.30
CA ALA A 276 -6.79 -10.53 -6.86
C ALA A 276 -6.08 -9.82 -8.03
N ARG A 277 -6.83 -9.08 -8.88
CA ARG A 277 -6.25 -8.28 -9.96
C ARG A 277 -5.39 -7.14 -9.43
N ARG A 278 -5.82 -6.45 -8.36
CA ARG A 278 -5.01 -5.40 -7.72
C ARG A 278 -3.75 -5.99 -7.09
N ALA A 279 -3.87 -7.07 -6.34
CA ALA A 279 -2.73 -7.76 -5.77
C ALA A 279 -1.74 -8.25 -6.85
N ALA A 280 -2.26 -8.84 -7.94
CA ALA A 280 -1.43 -9.26 -9.08
C ALA A 280 -0.72 -8.08 -9.77
N ARG A 281 -1.38 -6.91 -9.90
CA ARG A 281 -0.77 -5.70 -10.45
C ARG A 281 0.41 -5.26 -9.59
N VAL A 282 0.26 -5.20 -8.27
CA VAL A 282 1.35 -4.84 -7.35
C VAL A 282 2.49 -5.86 -7.42
N LEU A 283 2.17 -7.16 -7.45
CA LEU A 283 3.17 -8.24 -7.55
C LEU A 283 3.90 -8.27 -8.90
N ALA A 284 3.23 -7.84 -9.98
CA ALA A 284 3.81 -7.76 -11.32
C ALA A 284 4.74 -6.55 -11.52
N LEU A 285 4.72 -5.56 -10.62
CA LEU A 285 5.61 -4.42 -10.70
C LEU A 285 7.06 -4.91 -10.62
N ARG A 286 7.87 -4.44 -11.55
CA ARG A 286 9.31 -4.68 -11.55
C ARG A 286 10.05 -3.37 -11.35
N ARG A 287 11.19 -3.44 -10.71
CA ARG A 287 12.15 -2.35 -10.72
C ARG A 287 12.69 -2.24 -12.17
N SER A 288 12.68 -1.05 -12.74
CA SER A 288 13.17 -0.82 -14.11
C SER A 288 14.70 -0.74 -14.12
N SER A 289 15.37 -1.74 -13.63
CA SER A 289 16.82 -1.90 -13.75
C SER A 289 17.12 -3.30 -14.23
N SER A 290 17.88 -3.41 -15.24
CA SER A 290 18.82 -4.48 -15.69
C SER A 290 18.69 -5.93 -15.20
N ASP A 291 17.57 -6.38 -14.62
CA ASP A 291 17.37 -7.81 -14.29
C ASP A 291 17.25 -8.71 -15.55
N SER A 292 17.49 -8.16 -16.75
CA SER A 292 17.49 -8.93 -18.00
C SER A 292 18.89 -9.34 -18.46
N ALA A 293 19.95 -8.96 -17.75
CA ALA A 293 21.30 -9.43 -18.02
C ALA A 293 21.68 -10.51 -16.99
N GLY A 294 21.26 -11.74 -17.26
CA GLY A 294 22.01 -12.95 -16.94
C GLY A 294 22.28 -13.27 -15.46
N VAL A 295 21.26 -13.38 -14.62
CA VAL A 295 21.34 -14.31 -13.50
C VAL A 295 20.45 -15.49 -13.84
N ALA A 296 21.06 -16.59 -14.29
CA ALA A 296 20.43 -17.90 -14.33
C ALA A 296 19.87 -18.20 -12.92
N PRO A 297 18.70 -18.87 -12.81
CA PRO A 297 18.20 -19.28 -11.51
C PRO A 297 19.27 -20.15 -10.85
N VAL A 298 19.87 -19.63 -9.79
CA VAL A 298 20.72 -20.46 -8.92
C VAL A 298 19.79 -21.49 -8.29
N ASP A 299 19.94 -22.71 -8.77
CA ASP A 299 19.37 -23.91 -8.20
C ASP A 299 19.69 -23.92 -6.70
N LYS A 300 18.68 -24.10 -5.86
CA LYS A 300 18.83 -24.21 -4.41
C LYS A 300 19.51 -25.54 -4.07
N GLY A 301 20.82 -25.59 -4.22
CA GLY A 301 21.70 -26.57 -3.61
C GLY A 301 22.14 -26.09 -2.24
N GLU A 302 21.97 -26.96 -1.28
CA GLU A 302 22.21 -26.87 0.15
C GLU A 302 23.55 -26.20 0.55
N HIS A 303 23.45 -25.41 1.66
CA HIS A 303 24.51 -25.07 2.63
C HIS A 303 25.93 -24.78 2.11
N GLY A 304 26.23 -23.50 1.99
CA GLY A 304 27.59 -22.99 1.92
C GLY A 304 27.60 -21.57 2.50
N GLU A 305 27.91 -21.44 3.79
CA GLU A 305 28.34 -20.19 4.41
C GLU A 305 29.62 -19.74 3.70
N GLY A 306 29.46 -18.88 2.73
CA GLY A 306 30.51 -18.11 2.07
C GLY A 306 29.95 -16.73 1.79
N GLN A 307 29.96 -15.89 2.80
CA GLN A 307 29.82 -14.44 2.65
C GLN A 307 31.05 -13.97 1.84
N GLU A 308 30.94 -13.94 0.50
CA GLU A 308 31.81 -13.11 -0.32
C GLU A 308 31.56 -11.66 0.14
N THR A 309 32.43 -11.17 0.99
CA THR A 309 32.59 -9.76 1.31
C THR A 309 32.99 -9.07 0.01
N ALA A 310 32.01 -8.62 -0.77
CA ALA A 310 32.24 -7.70 -1.87
C ALA A 310 33.03 -6.51 -1.30
N ALA A 311 34.09 -6.12 -1.97
CA ALA A 311 34.88 -4.95 -1.56
C ALA A 311 33.94 -3.75 -1.36
N PRO A 312 34.14 -2.93 -0.32
CA PRO A 312 33.29 -1.80 -0.04
C PRO A 312 33.27 -0.88 -1.27
N LEU A 313 32.05 -0.60 -1.77
CA LEU A 313 31.84 0.36 -2.84
C LEU A 313 32.22 1.75 -2.31
N GLY A 314 33.22 2.37 -2.92
CA GLY A 314 33.70 3.69 -2.53
C GLY A 314 34.30 4.43 -3.71
N GLY A 315 34.53 5.73 -3.55
CA GLY A 315 35.08 6.59 -4.59
C GLY A 315 34.18 7.79 -4.91
N ASP A 316 34.45 8.46 -6.00
CA ASP A 316 33.69 9.61 -6.47
C ASP A 316 32.30 9.20 -6.93
N LEU A 317 31.27 10.00 -6.58
CA LEU A 317 29.93 9.83 -7.10
C LEU A 317 29.68 10.76 -8.28
N TYR A 318 29.34 10.20 -9.43
CA TYR A 318 29.12 10.94 -10.69
C TYR A 318 27.76 10.63 -11.30
N ASP A 319 27.00 11.67 -11.65
CA ASP A 319 25.76 11.55 -12.43
C ASP A 319 26.01 11.90 -13.90
N PRO A 320 26.01 10.91 -14.82
CA PRO A 320 26.29 11.15 -16.25
C PRO A 320 25.24 12.05 -16.92
N THR A 321 24.02 12.12 -16.38
CA THR A 321 22.91 12.91 -16.97
C THR A 321 23.10 14.39 -16.72
N SER A 322 23.51 14.79 -15.51
CA SER A 322 23.72 16.20 -15.18
C SER A 322 25.19 16.63 -15.27
N GLY A 323 26.13 15.69 -15.42
CA GLY A 323 27.56 15.97 -15.31
C GLY A 323 28.04 16.33 -13.90
N MET A 324 27.16 16.14 -12.88
CA MET A 324 27.49 16.43 -11.49
C MET A 324 28.49 15.40 -10.95
N LEU A 325 29.57 15.88 -10.36
CA LEU A 325 30.60 15.07 -9.70
C LEU A 325 30.74 15.49 -8.23
N ALA A 326 30.63 14.55 -7.32
CA ALA A 326 30.98 14.68 -5.91
C ALA A 326 32.22 13.85 -5.61
N PRO A 327 33.38 14.49 -5.38
CA PRO A 327 34.61 13.79 -5.01
C PRO A 327 34.50 13.08 -3.67
N SER A 328 35.15 11.95 -3.55
CA SER A 328 35.21 11.15 -2.34
C SER A 328 35.77 11.94 -1.14
N GLY A 329 35.15 11.76 0.01
CA GLY A 329 35.62 12.33 1.28
C GLY A 329 35.35 13.83 1.47
N LEU A 330 34.67 14.50 0.52
CA LEU A 330 34.35 15.93 0.59
C LEU A 330 32.87 16.19 0.89
N LEU A 331 32.59 17.35 1.49
CA LEU A 331 31.28 17.94 1.60
C LEU A 331 30.99 18.78 0.34
N THR A 332 30.18 18.23 -0.57
CA THR A 332 29.75 18.92 -1.81
C THR A 332 28.36 19.47 -1.64
N ALA A 333 28.18 20.78 -1.75
CA ALA A 333 26.86 21.38 -1.83
C ALA A 333 26.40 21.47 -3.30
N VAL A 334 25.11 21.25 -3.55
CA VAL A 334 24.48 21.36 -4.86
C VAL A 334 23.38 22.41 -4.81
N VAL A 335 23.47 23.39 -5.70
CA VAL A 335 22.46 24.45 -5.85
C VAL A 335 21.73 24.23 -7.15
N CYS A 336 20.42 23.95 -7.07
CA CYS A 336 19.53 23.83 -8.21
C CYS A 336 18.65 25.06 -8.34
N GLY A 337 18.28 25.41 -9.58
CA GLY A 337 17.33 26.51 -9.85
C GLY A 337 15.90 26.15 -9.46
N ASP A 338 15.54 24.88 -9.57
CA ASP A 338 14.22 24.31 -9.27
C ASP A 338 14.32 23.25 -8.15
N PRO A 339 13.52 23.38 -7.06
CA PRO A 339 13.49 22.41 -5.98
C PRO A 339 13.09 20.98 -6.42
N ASP A 340 12.20 20.86 -7.42
CA ASP A 340 11.79 19.54 -7.94
C ASP A 340 12.93 18.89 -8.75
N ALA A 341 13.72 19.71 -9.44
CA ALA A 341 14.94 19.21 -10.13
C ALA A 341 15.97 18.72 -9.12
N ALA A 342 16.12 19.38 -7.97
CA ALA A 342 17.00 18.95 -6.88
C ALA A 342 16.61 17.56 -6.36
N GLY A 343 15.32 17.35 -6.04
CA GLY A 343 14.83 16.04 -5.61
C GLY A 343 15.05 14.94 -6.66
N ARG A 344 14.80 15.25 -7.95
CA ARG A 344 15.06 14.29 -9.05
C ARG A 344 16.54 13.93 -9.17
N LEU A 345 17.44 14.89 -9.02
CA LEU A 345 18.87 14.64 -9.04
C LEU A 345 19.33 13.84 -7.81
N ALA A 346 18.85 14.20 -6.61
CA ALA A 346 19.13 13.46 -5.38
C ALA A 346 18.72 11.98 -5.50
N ASP A 347 17.55 11.72 -6.08
CA ASP A 347 17.06 10.38 -6.36
C ASP A 347 17.96 9.60 -7.33
N ARG A 348 18.41 10.23 -8.43
CA ARG A 348 19.34 9.58 -9.37
C ARG A 348 20.65 9.23 -8.71
N LEU A 349 21.20 10.13 -7.89
CA LEU A 349 22.42 9.88 -7.12
C LEU A 349 22.27 8.68 -6.17
N GLY A 350 21.05 8.43 -5.67
CA GLY A 350 20.73 7.23 -4.89
C GLY A 350 20.51 5.96 -5.71
N GLY A 351 20.76 5.98 -7.03
CA GLY A 351 20.51 4.85 -7.93
C GLY A 351 19.02 4.60 -8.20
N HIS A 352 18.16 5.61 -8.02
CA HIS A 352 16.75 5.52 -8.33
C HIS A 352 16.49 6.09 -9.73
N PRO A 353 16.03 5.28 -10.71
CA PRO A 353 15.75 5.78 -12.05
C PRO A 353 14.58 6.76 -12.02
N VAL A 354 14.79 7.96 -12.53
CA VAL A 354 13.74 8.97 -12.73
C VAL A 354 13.21 8.81 -14.15
N HIS A 355 11.93 8.41 -14.28
CA HIS A 355 11.22 8.46 -15.56
C HIS A 355 10.76 9.90 -15.81
N GLY A 356 10.79 10.33 -17.08
CA GLY A 356 10.48 11.70 -17.51
C GLY A 356 9.22 12.30 -16.88
N GLY A 357 9.17 13.63 -16.83
CA GLY A 357 8.20 14.43 -16.11
C GLY A 357 6.72 14.22 -16.50
N PRO A 358 5.77 14.91 -15.83
CA PRO A 358 4.33 14.68 -15.92
C PRO A 358 3.67 15.01 -17.27
N ASP A 359 4.43 15.41 -18.29
CA ASP A 359 3.89 15.82 -19.61
C ASP A 359 3.84 14.69 -20.67
N ASP A 360 4.26 13.47 -20.34
CA ASP A 360 4.11 12.33 -21.28
C ASP A 360 2.77 11.62 -21.08
N GLY A 361 1.69 12.34 -21.37
CA GLY A 361 0.31 11.82 -21.45
C GLY A 361 0.06 10.94 -22.70
N SER A 362 0.99 10.06 -23.06
CA SER A 362 0.76 9.05 -24.10
C SER A 362 0.44 7.70 -23.48
N HIS A 363 -0.84 7.47 -23.18
CA HIS A 363 -1.41 6.13 -23.21
C HIS A 363 -1.33 5.59 -24.64
N GLY A 364 -0.26 4.90 -24.96
CA GLY A 364 -0.07 4.24 -26.23
C GLY A 364 0.83 3.03 -26.03
N ASP A 365 0.23 1.82 -26.02
CA ASP A 365 0.91 0.59 -26.36
C ASP A 365 1.61 0.78 -27.71
N SER A 366 2.92 1.02 -27.70
CA SER A 366 3.75 0.85 -28.88
C SER A 366 5.03 0.15 -28.48
N ASP A 367 5.02 -1.12 -28.78
CA ASP A 367 6.16 -2.00 -28.93
C ASP A 367 7.20 -1.35 -29.86
N GLY A 368 8.45 -1.23 -29.41
CA GLY A 368 9.60 -1.02 -30.26
C GLY A 368 10.02 0.42 -30.55
N GLY A 369 10.94 0.97 -29.75
CA GLY A 369 11.68 2.18 -30.07
C GLY A 369 12.48 2.67 -28.88
N GLY A 370 13.80 2.50 -28.90
CA GLY A 370 14.72 2.83 -27.83
C GLY A 370 14.62 4.29 -27.39
N HIS A 371 13.82 4.54 -26.36
CA HIS A 371 13.91 5.77 -25.59
C HIS A 371 15.14 5.66 -24.69
N GLY A 372 16.10 6.56 -24.85
CA GLY A 372 17.36 6.60 -24.15
C GLY A 372 17.13 6.51 -22.65
N ARG A 373 17.52 5.38 -22.07
CA ARG A 373 17.54 5.12 -20.64
C ARG A 373 18.42 6.17 -19.98
N ALA A 374 17.92 6.94 -19.03
CA ALA A 374 18.77 7.82 -18.23
C ALA A 374 19.89 6.97 -17.60
N ALA A 375 21.14 7.37 -17.82
CA ALA A 375 22.29 6.64 -17.30
C ALA A 375 22.24 6.65 -15.76
N SER A 376 22.57 5.51 -15.15
CA SER A 376 22.66 5.38 -13.70
C SER A 376 23.83 6.18 -13.15
N ALA A 377 23.70 6.69 -11.92
CA ALA A 377 24.84 7.28 -11.22
C ALA A 377 25.95 6.25 -11.00
N LEU A 378 27.18 6.71 -11.11
CA LEU A 378 28.41 5.89 -10.97
C LEU A 378 29.06 6.17 -9.61
N LEU A 379 29.34 5.15 -8.83
CA LEU A 379 30.14 5.24 -7.61
C LEU A 379 31.47 4.52 -7.84
N GLY A 380 32.59 5.29 -7.80
CA GLY A 380 33.90 4.75 -8.12
C GLY A 380 33.99 4.18 -9.54
N GLY A 381 33.20 4.71 -10.49
CA GLY A 381 33.13 4.23 -11.87
C GLY A 381 32.18 3.05 -12.10
N ILE A 382 31.55 2.50 -11.07
CA ILE A 382 30.60 1.39 -11.17
C ILE A 382 29.17 1.94 -11.14
N ALA A 383 28.33 1.56 -12.08
CA ALA A 383 26.95 1.99 -12.14
C ALA A 383 26.13 1.39 -10.97
N LEU A 384 25.40 2.22 -10.23
CA LEU A 384 24.64 1.79 -9.05
C LEU A 384 23.51 0.80 -9.39
N ASP A 385 23.05 0.75 -10.64
CA ASP A 385 22.08 -0.22 -11.12
C ASP A 385 22.68 -1.57 -11.52
N GLU A 386 24.00 -1.66 -11.67
CA GLU A 386 24.72 -2.92 -11.90
C GLU A 386 25.09 -3.65 -10.61
N VAL A 387 24.97 -2.98 -9.47
CA VAL A 387 25.31 -3.54 -8.16
C VAL A 387 24.07 -4.14 -7.49
N PRO A 388 24.23 -5.21 -6.67
CA PRO A 388 23.13 -5.71 -5.86
C PRO A 388 22.51 -4.58 -5.02
N LEU A 389 21.16 -4.53 -4.98
CA LEU A 389 20.41 -3.46 -4.32
C LEU A 389 20.82 -3.23 -2.86
N THR A 390 21.13 -4.30 -2.13
CA THR A 390 21.61 -4.25 -0.75
C THR A 390 22.95 -3.51 -0.66
N ALA A 391 23.88 -3.79 -1.56
CA ALA A 391 25.18 -3.12 -1.60
C ALA A 391 25.05 -1.65 -1.98
N ALA A 392 24.22 -1.31 -3.00
CA ALA A 392 23.97 0.07 -3.39
C ALA A 392 23.34 0.88 -2.23
N ARG A 393 22.36 0.32 -1.51
CA ARG A 393 21.71 0.97 -0.36
C ARG A 393 22.62 1.15 0.85
N THR A 394 23.58 0.26 1.05
CA THR A 394 24.57 0.40 2.12
C THR A 394 25.61 1.47 1.77
N ALA A 395 25.97 1.59 0.48
CA ALA A 395 26.94 2.55 0.02
C ALA A 395 26.37 3.99 -0.06
N VAL A 396 25.16 4.16 -0.59
CA VAL A 396 24.54 5.48 -0.82
C VAL A 396 23.21 5.57 -0.08
N LEU A 397 23.10 6.51 0.84
CA LEU A 397 21.86 6.86 1.53
C LEU A 397 21.37 8.23 1.07
N VAL A 398 20.12 8.32 0.63
CA VAL A 398 19.45 9.58 0.31
C VAL A 398 18.41 9.89 1.39
N GLN A 399 18.47 11.08 1.95
CA GLN A 399 17.46 11.63 2.84
C GLN A 399 16.63 12.67 2.09
N ASP A 400 15.33 12.38 1.97
CA ASP A 400 14.37 13.29 1.33
C ASP A 400 14.16 14.58 2.12
N LYS A 401 13.72 15.64 1.44
CA LYS A 401 13.34 16.94 2.00
C LYS A 401 12.24 16.83 3.07
N ASP A 402 11.22 15.98 2.84
CA ASP A 402 10.12 15.69 3.77
C ASP A 402 10.27 14.29 4.36
N PRO A 403 11.18 14.09 5.33
CA PRO A 403 11.49 12.76 5.83
C PRO A 403 10.36 12.18 6.66
N VAL A 404 10.05 10.90 6.41
CA VAL A 404 9.06 10.14 7.17
C VAL A 404 9.73 9.47 8.37
N LEU A 405 9.20 9.74 9.57
CA LEU A 405 9.56 9.00 10.78
C LEU A 405 8.57 7.84 10.97
N LEU A 406 9.11 6.64 11.16
CA LEU A 406 8.29 5.47 11.49
C LEU A 406 7.79 5.58 12.94
N SER A 407 6.61 5.02 13.20
CA SER A 407 6.08 4.95 14.57
C SER A 407 6.87 3.93 15.39
N GLY A 408 7.20 4.28 16.62
CA GLY A 408 8.01 3.45 17.53
C GLY A 408 8.67 4.29 18.60
N THR A 409 9.56 3.73 19.38
CA THR A 409 10.38 4.46 20.33
C THR A 409 11.53 5.19 19.60
N LEU A 410 12.11 6.20 20.25
CA LEU A 410 13.29 6.88 19.69
C LEU A 410 14.47 5.88 19.51
N THR A 411 14.61 4.92 20.43
CA THR A 411 15.60 3.83 20.29
C THR A 411 15.36 3.04 19.02
N GLU A 412 14.11 2.62 18.75
CA GLU A 412 13.76 1.86 17.53
C GLU A 412 13.97 2.69 16.26
N LEU A 413 13.74 4.01 16.30
CA LEU A 413 13.99 4.91 15.17
C LEU A 413 15.47 4.98 14.80
N LEU A 414 16.35 4.92 15.80
CA LEU A 414 17.81 5.00 15.63
C LEU A 414 18.48 3.62 15.52
N ASP A 415 17.72 2.52 15.69
CA ASP A 415 18.21 1.16 15.48
C ASP A 415 18.13 0.81 13.98
N VAL A 416 19.10 1.34 13.24
CA VAL A 416 19.24 1.17 11.78
C VAL A 416 20.53 0.41 11.46
N PRO A 417 20.63 -0.24 10.29
CA PRO A 417 21.90 -0.76 9.80
C PRO A 417 22.95 0.35 9.79
N ARG A 418 24.07 0.16 10.48
CA ARG A 418 25.05 1.20 10.76
C ARG A 418 26.48 0.69 10.66
N SER A 419 27.43 1.59 10.39
CA SER A 419 28.87 1.30 10.39
C SER A 419 29.39 0.89 11.78
N GLY A 420 28.79 1.42 12.84
CA GLY A 420 29.23 1.29 14.23
C GLY A 420 30.19 2.41 14.68
N GLU A 421 30.67 3.25 13.77
CA GLU A 421 31.60 4.35 14.05
C GLU A 421 30.88 5.56 14.71
N VAL A 422 29.61 5.77 14.37
CA VAL A 422 28.80 6.88 14.85
C VAL A 422 27.77 6.40 15.85
N SER A 423 27.90 6.85 17.12
CA SER A 423 26.90 6.57 18.15
C SER A 423 25.64 7.43 17.97
N ALA A 424 24.49 6.93 18.44
CA ALA A 424 23.23 7.67 18.41
C ALA A 424 23.35 9.03 19.12
N GLU A 425 24.07 9.09 20.23
CA GLU A 425 24.30 10.32 20.99
C GLU A 425 25.04 11.38 20.16
N LYS A 426 26.14 10.99 19.51
CA LYS A 426 26.90 11.89 18.63
C LYS A 426 26.06 12.39 17.45
N ALA A 427 25.23 11.53 16.86
CA ALA A 427 24.35 11.89 15.76
C ALA A 427 23.25 12.86 16.19
N LEU A 428 22.64 12.62 17.36
CA LEU A 428 21.63 13.51 17.96
C LEU A 428 22.22 14.88 18.30
N ASP A 429 23.44 14.92 18.84
CA ASP A 429 24.16 16.18 19.10
C ASP A 429 24.47 16.93 17.81
N ALA A 430 25.02 16.25 16.79
CA ALA A 430 25.32 16.87 15.49
C ALA A 430 24.07 17.42 14.78
N ALA A 431 22.94 16.73 14.92
CA ALA A 431 21.63 17.15 14.41
C ALA A 431 20.91 18.17 15.32
N GLN A 432 21.54 18.59 16.44
CA GLN A 432 20.98 19.55 17.40
C GLN A 432 19.60 19.13 17.94
N CYS A 433 19.47 17.90 18.40
CA CYS A 433 18.21 17.33 18.89
C CYS A 433 17.96 17.54 20.39
N GLY A 434 18.73 18.38 21.10
CA GLY A 434 18.63 18.58 22.56
C GLY A 434 17.22 18.95 23.01
N ASP A 435 16.62 19.98 22.41
CA ASP A 435 15.25 20.41 22.71
C ASP A 435 14.19 19.35 22.35
N VAL A 436 14.48 18.51 21.35
CA VAL A 436 13.61 17.39 20.98
C VAL A 436 13.63 16.31 22.06
N LEU A 437 14.83 16.00 22.58
CA LEU A 437 14.99 15.07 23.69
C LEU A 437 14.32 15.57 24.96
N ASP A 438 14.44 16.86 25.27
CA ASP A 438 13.76 17.48 26.41
C ASP A 438 12.24 17.41 26.29
N ALA A 439 11.69 17.69 25.09
CA ALA A 439 10.26 17.60 24.84
C ALA A 439 9.74 16.13 24.96
N LEU A 440 10.52 15.17 24.45
CA LEU A 440 10.19 13.76 24.57
C LEU A 440 10.28 13.27 26.03
N ALA A 441 11.28 13.73 26.80
CA ALA A 441 11.39 13.42 28.21
C ALA A 441 10.20 13.95 29.02
N GLN A 442 9.74 15.17 28.73
CA GLN A 442 8.54 15.74 29.35
C GLN A 442 7.27 14.96 29.01
N ALA A 443 7.12 14.52 27.75
CA ALA A 443 6.00 13.66 27.34
C ALA A 443 6.04 12.30 28.06
N SER A 444 7.22 11.69 28.20
CA SER A 444 7.42 10.45 28.93
C SER A 444 7.05 10.56 30.41
N ALA A 445 7.40 11.69 31.05
CA ALA A 445 7.08 11.96 32.44
C ALA A 445 5.57 12.07 32.71
N ALA A 446 4.80 12.55 31.71
CA ALA A 446 3.35 12.65 31.81
C ALA A 446 2.65 11.28 31.73
N ASP A 447 3.25 10.32 31.00
CA ASP A 447 2.68 8.98 30.77
C ASP A 447 3.11 7.93 31.82
N THR A 448 4.19 8.16 32.56
CA THR A 448 4.75 7.20 33.50
C THR A 448 4.44 7.57 34.97
N HIS A 449 3.58 6.79 35.62
CA HIS A 449 3.39 6.78 37.08
C HIS A 449 4.36 5.80 37.79
N GLY A 450 5.51 5.47 37.18
CA GLY A 450 6.48 4.46 37.62
C GLY A 450 7.79 5.05 38.12
N ALA A 451 8.55 4.23 38.87
CA ALA A 451 9.79 4.58 39.58
C ALA A 451 11.01 4.86 38.65
N ASP A 452 10.93 4.60 37.34
CA ASP A 452 11.98 4.91 36.38
C ASP A 452 11.75 6.36 35.89
N GLY A 453 12.78 7.19 36.03
CA GLY A 453 12.73 8.59 35.58
C GLY A 453 12.42 8.73 34.07
N PRO A 454 12.13 9.97 33.62
CA PRO A 454 11.77 10.21 32.23
C PRO A 454 12.95 9.87 31.29
N ASP A 455 12.76 8.86 30.44
CA ASP A 455 13.75 8.44 29.44
C ASP A 455 13.26 8.81 28.01
N PRO A 456 13.87 9.83 27.38
CA PRO A 456 13.48 10.25 26.04
C PRO A 456 13.66 9.15 24.98
N MET A 457 14.59 8.20 25.19
CA MET A 457 14.87 7.12 24.25
C MET A 457 13.74 6.09 24.18
N ARG A 458 12.96 5.94 25.26
CA ARG A 458 11.80 5.05 25.34
C ARG A 458 10.49 5.74 24.93
N THR A 459 10.52 7.05 24.72
CA THR A 459 9.31 7.80 24.35
C THR A 459 8.86 7.43 22.95
N ARG A 460 7.56 7.19 22.83
CA ARG A 460 6.95 6.75 21.59
C ARG A 460 6.69 7.92 20.65
N ILE A 461 7.22 7.83 19.44
CA ILE A 461 6.95 8.73 18.32
C ILE A 461 5.70 8.23 17.59
N THR A 462 4.72 9.11 17.40
CA THR A 462 3.49 8.80 16.69
C THR A 462 3.73 8.60 15.20
N GLU A 463 2.76 7.98 14.51
CA GLU A 463 2.82 7.77 13.05
C GLU A 463 3.17 9.06 12.31
N ARG A 464 4.20 8.99 11.44
CA ARG A 464 4.78 10.11 10.69
C ARG A 464 5.29 11.27 11.56
N GLY A 465 5.53 11.04 12.85
CA GLY A 465 6.01 12.08 13.75
C GLY A 465 5.05 13.27 13.92
N ARG A 466 3.73 13.05 13.85
CA ARG A 466 2.70 14.11 13.93
C ARG A 466 2.75 14.92 15.24
N SER A 467 3.30 14.35 16.29
CA SER A 467 3.51 15.03 17.58
C SER A 467 4.69 16.01 17.57
N LEU A 468 5.51 15.99 16.52
CA LEU A 468 6.73 16.80 16.40
C LEU A 468 6.52 17.96 15.42
N SER A 469 7.21 19.07 15.65
CA SER A 469 7.28 20.16 14.66
C SER A 469 8.03 19.73 13.38
N GLY A 470 7.90 20.49 12.29
CA GLY A 470 8.63 20.23 11.04
C GLY A 470 10.14 20.13 11.25
N GLY A 471 10.72 21.11 11.94
CA GLY A 471 12.15 21.14 12.22
C GLY A 471 12.62 20.03 13.16
N GLN A 472 11.79 19.62 14.13
CA GLN A 472 12.08 18.49 15.00
C GLN A 472 12.12 17.17 14.21
N ARG A 473 11.16 16.96 13.29
CA ARG A 473 11.16 15.78 12.41
C ARG A 473 12.39 15.73 11.51
N GLN A 474 12.76 16.86 10.87
CA GLN A 474 13.95 16.95 10.03
C GLN A 474 15.22 16.61 10.81
N ARG A 475 15.39 17.18 12.02
CA ARG A 475 16.57 16.93 12.85
C ARG A 475 16.68 15.47 13.32
N LEU A 476 15.58 14.83 13.73
CA LEU A 476 15.58 13.41 14.08
C LEU A 476 15.87 12.51 12.86
N ALA A 477 15.35 12.85 11.68
CA ALA A 477 15.65 12.14 10.45
C ALA A 477 17.14 12.29 10.07
N LEU A 478 17.69 13.49 10.22
CA LEU A 478 19.12 13.74 10.02
C LEU A 478 19.97 12.93 10.99
N ALA A 479 19.62 12.90 12.29
CA ALA A 479 20.31 12.07 13.28
C ALA A 479 20.30 10.59 12.88
N ARG A 480 19.15 10.05 12.44
CA ARG A 480 19.03 8.68 11.92
C ARG A 480 19.96 8.43 10.74
N SER A 481 20.01 9.35 9.77
CA SER A 481 20.88 9.23 8.61
C SER A 481 22.36 9.28 8.96
N LEU A 482 22.72 10.08 9.97
CA LEU A 482 24.09 10.18 10.49
C LEU A 482 24.51 8.90 11.26
N VAL A 483 23.58 8.26 12.00
CA VAL A 483 23.86 6.97 12.68
C VAL A 483 24.16 5.85 11.68
N THR A 484 23.49 5.85 10.53
CA THR A 484 23.73 4.88 9.46
C THR A 484 25.17 4.97 8.94
N ASP A 485 25.73 6.16 8.89
CA ASP A 485 27.10 6.49 8.44
C ASP A 485 27.49 5.79 7.12
N PRO A 486 26.73 5.99 6.02
CA PRO A 486 27.03 5.40 4.72
C PRO A 486 28.31 5.99 4.12
N GLU A 487 28.89 5.35 3.11
CA GLU A 487 30.03 5.90 2.36
C GLU A 487 29.66 7.24 1.70
N VAL A 488 28.47 7.31 1.09
CA VAL A 488 27.92 8.53 0.49
C VAL A 488 26.58 8.86 1.15
N LEU A 489 26.50 10.04 1.75
CA LEU A 489 25.26 10.59 2.32
C LEU A 489 24.76 11.75 1.45
N VAL A 490 23.55 11.60 0.89
CA VAL A 490 22.86 12.64 0.12
C VAL A 490 21.73 13.21 0.97
N LEU A 491 21.74 14.51 1.19
CA LEU A 491 20.78 15.26 2.01
C LEU A 491 20.04 16.27 1.13
N ASP A 492 18.72 16.14 1.00
CA ASP A 492 17.89 17.09 0.27
C ASP A 492 17.23 18.06 1.25
N GLU A 493 17.62 19.34 1.18
CA GLU A 493 17.14 20.45 2.02
C GLU A 493 17.01 20.07 3.52
N PRO A 494 18.07 19.55 4.17
CA PRO A 494 17.97 18.92 5.50
C PRO A 494 17.62 19.88 6.62
N THR A 495 17.67 21.20 6.39
CA THR A 495 17.48 22.25 7.38
C THR A 495 16.40 23.27 7.00
N SER A 496 15.58 22.98 5.98
CA SER A 496 14.59 23.94 5.45
C SER A 496 13.51 24.39 6.46
N ALA A 497 13.28 23.62 7.52
CA ALA A 497 12.32 23.95 8.58
C ALA A 497 12.99 24.31 9.93
N VAL A 498 14.27 24.70 9.89
CA VAL A 498 15.09 25.01 11.08
C VAL A 498 15.48 26.50 11.05
N ASP A 499 15.61 27.13 12.22
CA ASP A 499 16.11 28.51 12.32
C ASP A 499 17.60 28.61 11.99
N SER A 500 18.05 29.78 11.57
CA SER A 500 19.43 29.99 11.08
C SER A 500 20.53 29.74 12.12
N HIS A 501 20.23 29.94 13.42
CA HIS A 501 21.22 29.65 14.47
C HIS A 501 21.43 28.14 14.63
N THR A 502 20.35 27.40 14.69
CA THR A 502 20.37 25.93 14.77
C THR A 502 20.94 25.33 13.48
N GLU A 503 20.60 25.90 12.31
CA GLU A 503 21.15 25.48 11.01
C GLU A 503 22.67 25.59 10.96
N ALA A 504 23.26 26.72 11.40
CA ALA A 504 24.72 26.88 11.44
C ALA A 504 25.40 25.82 12.29
N ARG A 505 24.80 25.47 13.45
CA ARG A 505 25.32 24.42 14.33
C ARG A 505 25.20 23.02 13.73
N ILE A 506 24.09 22.73 13.03
CA ILE A 506 23.90 21.49 12.28
C ILE A 506 24.97 21.38 11.16
N ALA A 507 25.20 22.45 10.41
CA ALA A 507 26.20 22.46 9.35
C ALA A 507 27.62 22.12 9.90
N ASP A 508 27.99 22.73 11.03
CA ASP A 508 29.25 22.41 11.70
C ASP A 508 29.27 20.98 12.27
N GLY A 509 28.16 20.49 12.80
CA GLY A 509 27.98 19.13 13.31
C GLY A 509 28.16 18.08 12.23
N VAL A 510 27.45 18.24 11.11
CA VAL A 510 27.53 17.34 9.93
C VAL A 510 28.94 17.32 9.39
N ARG A 511 29.58 18.47 9.17
CA ARG A 511 30.94 18.56 8.68
C ARG A 511 31.94 17.83 9.58
N ARG A 512 31.86 18.01 10.91
CA ARG A 512 32.75 17.33 11.87
C ARG A 512 32.54 15.81 11.86
N LEU A 513 31.27 15.38 11.88
CA LEU A 513 30.94 13.97 12.01
C LEU A 513 31.23 13.17 10.73
N ARG A 514 31.13 13.84 9.59
CA ARG A 514 31.33 13.24 8.26
C ARG A 514 32.70 13.54 7.66
N THR A 515 33.67 13.99 8.45
CA THR A 515 35.04 14.24 7.96
C THR A 515 35.65 12.96 7.35
N GLY A 516 36.09 13.04 6.09
CA GLY A 516 36.62 11.91 5.33
C GLY A 516 35.57 11.01 4.68
N ARG A 517 34.28 11.30 4.84
CA ARG A 517 33.14 10.63 4.19
C ARG A 517 32.52 11.54 3.15
N THR A 518 32.07 10.98 2.04
CA THR A 518 31.39 11.75 0.99
C THR A 518 30.02 12.22 1.47
N THR A 519 29.78 13.52 1.42
CA THR A 519 28.49 14.10 1.79
C THR A 519 28.04 15.09 0.72
N ILE A 520 26.80 14.94 0.24
CA ILE A 520 26.21 15.80 -0.77
C ILE A 520 24.99 16.47 -0.13
N VAL A 521 24.92 17.81 -0.18
CA VAL A 521 23.82 18.56 0.39
C VAL A 521 23.18 19.43 -0.68
N PHE A 522 21.96 19.15 -1.04
CA PHE A 522 21.13 20.04 -1.86
C PHE A 522 20.60 21.16 -0.99
N THR A 523 20.95 22.39 -1.28
CA THR A 523 20.54 23.54 -0.48
C THR A 523 20.75 24.85 -1.21
N SER A 524 19.93 25.85 -0.88
CA SER A 524 20.14 27.26 -1.23
C SER A 524 20.58 28.11 -0.02
N SER A 525 20.75 27.51 1.17
CA SER A 525 21.14 28.22 2.38
C SER A 525 22.61 28.64 2.35
N PRO A 526 22.90 29.96 2.47
CA PRO A 526 24.28 30.44 2.53
C PRO A 526 25.10 29.85 3.69
N LEU A 527 24.44 29.45 4.79
CA LEU A 527 25.11 28.89 5.96
C LEU A 527 25.70 27.49 5.68
N LEU A 528 24.97 26.66 4.94
CA LEU A 528 25.46 25.36 4.50
C LEU A 528 26.46 25.50 3.34
N LEU A 529 26.19 26.40 2.39
CA LEU A 529 27.06 26.66 1.24
C LEU A 529 28.47 27.15 1.67
N ASP A 530 28.56 28.03 2.68
CA ASP A 530 29.84 28.54 3.20
C ASP A 530 30.65 27.47 3.98
N ARG A 531 30.01 26.38 4.41
CA ARG A 531 30.65 25.21 5.08
C ARG A 531 31.07 24.10 4.12
N ALA A 532 30.53 24.10 2.89
CA ALA A 532 30.88 23.10 1.88
C ALA A 532 32.31 23.28 1.39
N ASP A 533 33.00 22.18 1.15
CA ASP A 533 34.32 22.18 0.55
C ASP A 533 34.27 22.54 -0.94
N ARG A 534 33.14 22.25 -1.57
CA ARG A 534 32.86 22.49 -2.98
C ARG A 534 31.36 22.74 -3.20
N VAL A 535 31.03 23.63 -4.11
CA VAL A 535 29.67 23.90 -4.57
C VAL A 535 29.57 23.58 -6.06
N VAL A 536 28.52 22.86 -6.45
CA VAL A 536 28.16 22.58 -7.84
C VAL A 536 26.84 23.30 -8.14
N PHE A 537 26.82 24.11 -9.18
CA PHE A 537 25.62 24.83 -9.62
C PHE A 537 24.95 24.12 -10.80
N VAL A 538 23.66 23.75 -10.64
CA VAL A 538 22.86 22.95 -11.57
C VAL A 538 21.53 23.66 -11.82
N PRO A 539 21.48 24.76 -12.58
CA PRO A 539 20.25 25.55 -12.75
C PRO A 539 19.15 24.79 -13.53
N ASP A 540 19.50 24.20 -14.67
CA ASP A 540 18.57 23.57 -15.62
C ASP A 540 18.82 22.05 -15.78
N GLY A 541 19.27 21.38 -14.71
CA GLY A 541 19.54 19.95 -14.72
C GLY A 541 20.93 19.55 -15.20
N GLU A 542 21.77 20.52 -15.62
CA GLU A 542 23.19 20.34 -15.99
C GLU A 542 24.09 21.13 -15.07
N ALA A 543 25.24 20.56 -14.73
CA ALA A 543 26.25 21.21 -13.90
C ALA A 543 27.04 22.23 -14.75
N VAL A 544 26.78 23.52 -14.48
CA VAL A 544 27.39 24.63 -15.27
C VAL A 544 28.49 25.38 -14.52
N GLY A 545 28.51 25.31 -13.18
CA GLY A 545 29.48 26.03 -12.35
C GLY A 545 30.00 25.16 -11.21
N VAL A 546 31.28 25.25 -10.94
CA VAL A 546 31.92 24.53 -9.84
C VAL A 546 32.98 25.44 -9.19
N GLY A 547 32.93 25.54 -7.87
CA GLY A 547 33.86 26.38 -7.09
C GLY A 547 33.47 26.42 -5.61
N THR A 548 34.07 27.32 -4.87
CA THR A 548 33.59 27.65 -3.52
C THR A 548 32.38 28.58 -3.60
N HIS A 549 31.55 28.61 -2.54
CA HIS A 549 30.40 29.53 -2.45
C HIS A 549 30.79 30.98 -2.76
N ARG A 550 31.90 31.45 -2.22
CA ARG A 550 32.39 32.85 -2.41
C ARG A 550 32.86 33.13 -3.83
N GLU A 551 33.52 32.16 -4.46
CA GLU A 551 33.95 32.25 -5.86
C GLU A 551 32.74 32.38 -6.78
N LEU A 552 31.76 31.49 -6.65
CA LEU A 552 30.55 31.50 -7.48
C LEU A 552 29.71 32.73 -7.26
N LEU A 553 29.58 33.25 -6.01
CA LEU A 553 28.92 34.52 -5.73
C LEU A 553 29.60 35.72 -6.45
N GLY A 554 30.91 35.64 -6.62
CA GLY A 554 31.70 36.70 -7.30
C GLY A 554 31.60 36.60 -8.81
N THR A 555 31.62 35.43 -9.37
CA THR A 555 31.80 35.15 -10.81
C THR A 555 30.52 34.86 -11.57
N ASP A 556 29.52 34.21 -10.93
CA ASP A 556 28.30 33.78 -11.60
C ASP A 556 27.07 34.59 -11.13
N PRO A 557 26.49 35.45 -11.99
CA PRO A 557 25.33 36.24 -11.65
C PRO A 557 24.04 35.40 -11.48
N VAL A 558 23.91 34.28 -12.19
CA VAL A 558 22.74 33.38 -12.09
C VAL A 558 22.78 32.65 -10.77
N TYR A 559 23.94 32.10 -10.40
CA TYR A 559 24.14 31.49 -9.08
C TYR A 559 23.80 32.46 -7.95
N ARG A 560 24.28 33.70 -8.06
CA ARG A 560 23.99 34.73 -7.06
C ARG A 560 22.49 34.98 -6.94
N ALA A 561 21.80 35.20 -8.06
CA ALA A 561 20.36 35.45 -8.07
C ALA A 561 19.57 34.33 -7.38
N VAL A 562 19.93 33.05 -7.63
CA VAL A 562 19.29 31.89 -7.00
C VAL A 562 19.53 31.88 -5.48
N VAL A 563 20.78 32.05 -5.03
CA VAL A 563 21.13 31.97 -3.60
C VAL A 563 20.65 33.18 -2.79
N THR A 564 20.68 34.37 -3.37
CA THR A 564 20.21 35.59 -2.70
C THR A 564 18.71 35.83 -2.89
N ARG A 565 18.03 34.99 -3.72
CA ARG A 565 16.62 35.15 -4.09
C ARG A 565 16.31 36.52 -4.67
N GLU A 566 17.25 37.06 -5.48
CA GLU A 566 17.03 38.34 -6.17
C GLU A 566 15.94 38.22 -7.22
N THR A 567 15.11 39.25 -7.32
CA THR A 567 14.13 39.35 -8.43
C THR A 567 14.84 39.81 -9.70
N ASP A 568 14.30 39.44 -10.88
CA ASP A 568 14.85 39.87 -12.19
C ASP A 568 15.03 41.38 -12.29
N GLY A 569 14.17 42.16 -11.64
CA GLY A 569 14.27 43.63 -11.57
C GLY A 569 15.48 44.13 -10.77
N GLU A 570 15.80 43.48 -9.66
CA GLU A 570 16.97 43.80 -8.82
C GLU A 570 18.28 43.38 -9.51
N ALA A 571 18.29 42.24 -10.18
CA ALA A 571 19.42 41.81 -10.97
C ALA A 571 19.72 42.76 -12.14
N ALA A 572 18.69 43.21 -12.85
CA ALA A 572 18.78 44.23 -13.92
C ALA A 572 19.27 45.60 -13.40
N ALA A 573 18.74 46.05 -12.26
CA ALA A 573 19.14 47.31 -11.64
C ALA A 573 20.63 47.32 -11.21
N ARG A 574 21.13 46.20 -10.71
CA ARG A 574 22.52 46.04 -10.29
C ARG A 574 23.50 45.95 -11.47
N SER A 575 23.09 45.32 -12.58
CA SER A 575 23.88 45.30 -13.82
C SER A 575 23.97 46.69 -14.46
N ALA A 576 22.89 47.46 -14.41
CA ALA A 576 22.87 48.88 -14.85
C ALA A 576 23.75 49.80 -13.97
N GLY A 577 23.80 49.54 -12.65
CA GLY A 577 24.64 50.33 -11.72
C GLY A 577 26.15 50.09 -11.84
N ARG A 578 26.58 48.96 -12.44
CA ARG A 578 27.99 48.66 -12.70
C ARG A 578 28.54 49.28 -13.98
N SER A 579 27.73 49.81 -14.88
CA SER A 579 28.15 50.45 -16.13
C SER A 579 28.48 51.94 -15.97
N THR A 580 28.24 52.54 -14.77
CA THR A 580 28.65 53.93 -14.46
C THR A 580 29.89 53.92 -13.56
N GLY A 581 31.04 53.66 -14.15
CA GLY A 581 32.34 53.99 -13.57
C GLY A 581 32.59 55.53 -13.66
N PRO A 582 33.46 56.13 -12.82
CA PRO A 582 33.45 57.56 -12.53
C PRO A 582 34.07 58.38 -13.69
N VAL A 583 33.30 59.32 -14.25
CA VAL A 583 33.87 60.43 -15.03
C VAL A 583 33.79 61.68 -14.16
N GLY A 584 34.95 62.31 -14.10
CA GLY A 584 35.45 63.36 -13.25
C GLY A 584 34.59 64.62 -13.02
N HIS A 585 35.04 65.22 -11.99
CA HIS A 585 34.85 66.50 -11.40
C HIS A 585 34.38 67.70 -12.26
N GLY A 586 33.41 68.44 -11.69
CA GLY A 586 33.24 69.83 -11.95
C GLY A 586 32.10 70.43 -11.06
N PRO A 587 32.36 71.49 -10.30
CA PRO A 587 31.43 71.93 -9.26
C PRO A 587 30.51 73.12 -9.69
N LYS A 588 29.43 73.21 -8.96
CA LYS A 588 28.59 74.40 -8.66
C LYS A 588 27.12 74.33 -9.04
N GLY A 589 26.32 74.66 -8.05
CA GLY A 589 24.97 75.14 -8.21
C GLY A 589 24.07 74.88 -7.00
N ILE A 590 24.11 75.81 -6.03
CA ILE A 590 23.17 75.94 -4.90
C ILE A 590 21.82 76.45 -5.44
N GLY A 591 20.72 75.81 -5.04
CA GLY A 591 19.36 76.24 -5.32
C GLY A 591 18.33 75.46 -4.55
N ARG A 592 18.02 75.88 -3.36
CA ARG A 592 16.76 76.16 -2.61
C ARG A 592 15.54 75.21 -2.94
N VAL A 593 15.16 74.46 -1.97
CA VAL A 593 13.90 74.37 -1.19
C VAL A 593 12.63 74.82 -1.91
N GLU A 594 11.66 73.92 -2.03
CA GLU A 594 10.28 74.23 -1.61
C GLU A 594 9.51 72.85 -1.43
N GLU A 595 8.88 72.85 -0.28
CA GLU A 595 7.84 71.95 0.21
C GLU A 595 6.65 71.86 -0.75
N GLU A 596 6.02 70.76 -0.84
CA GLU A 596 4.56 70.72 -0.77
C GLU A 596 4.10 69.31 -0.25
N ILE A 597 3.42 69.38 0.86
CA ILE A 597 2.57 68.41 1.52
C ILE A 597 1.17 68.60 0.91
N GLU A 598 0.52 67.52 0.52
CA GLU A 598 -0.94 67.30 0.55
C GLU A 598 -1.17 65.83 0.21
N GLU A 599 -1.58 64.96 1.13
CA GLU A 599 -2.85 64.81 1.82
C GLU A 599 -3.93 64.14 0.92
N SER A 600 -4.46 63.02 1.43
CA SER A 600 -5.80 62.40 1.31
C SER A 600 -6.06 61.56 0.04
N ALA A 601 -6.44 60.31 0.16
CA ALA A 601 -7.60 59.69 0.81
C ALA A 601 -7.44 58.15 0.80
#